data_867bf900da3f6c4f197293dc487461ea
#
_entry.id   867bf900da3f6c4f197293dc487461ea
#
_cell.length_a   1.000
_cell.length_b   1.000
_cell.length_c   1.000
_cell.angle_alpha   90.00
_cell.angle_beta   90.00
_cell.angle_gamma   90.00
#
_symmetry.space_group_name_H-M   'P 1'
#
loop_
_entity.id
_entity.type
_entity.pdbx_description
1 polymer ?
#
loop_
_entity_poly.entity_id
_entity_poly.type
_entity_poly.pdbx_seq_one_letter_code
_entity_poly.pdbx_strand_id
1 'polypeptide(L)'
;PGILVGLLLLTVREPARREFVETGRKTEASSLWATFAHVFKRWRAFILLFLALSGLAVMAYGVGSWTPEFLRRTYQLSDVEYGYWLQVRGYVSIASGLVGVMVGGWLCDVFQKRYEDGYVRVCLGSFVFLAIGYCAFVLMPTPAMAVAMLVPATLGAAAPTAAGAAAVVAIAPPSMRSQCIAMYYFVLNAIGFFVGPTSVALLTDYVFGDESMLRYSMLVVAAVVSIGGALLLTWCLPHFRAAVRESRIWTAQGA
;
A
#
# COMPACT_ATOMS: atom_id res chain seq x y z
N PRO A 1 -6.44 19.64 14.69
CA PRO A 1 -5.20 19.79 13.90
C PRO A 1 -5.47 20.16 12.44
N GLY A 2 -6.48 19.54 11.77
CA GLY A 2 -6.79 19.77 10.36
C GLY A 2 -7.10 21.23 10.01
N ILE A 3 -7.83 21.94 10.85
CA ILE A 3 -8.14 23.37 10.65
C ILE A 3 -6.87 24.23 10.69
N LEU A 4 -5.94 23.95 11.61
CA LEU A 4 -4.67 24.66 11.71
C LEU A 4 -3.80 24.43 10.47
N VAL A 5 -3.72 23.19 9.98
CA VAL A 5 -3.02 22.87 8.73
C VAL A 5 -3.67 23.54 7.54
N GLY A 6 -5.02 23.57 7.49
CA GLY A 6 -5.78 24.28 6.45
C GLY A 6 -5.49 25.79 6.42
N LEU A 7 -5.42 26.44 7.59
CA LEU A 7 -5.06 27.85 7.71
C LEU A 7 -3.61 28.12 7.29
N LEU A 8 -2.67 27.20 7.64
CA LEU A 8 -1.28 27.30 7.20
C LEU A 8 -1.16 27.16 5.68
N LEU A 9 -1.96 26.28 5.04
CA LEU A 9 -1.96 26.14 3.58
C LEU A 9 -2.42 27.39 2.85
N LEU A 10 -3.29 28.22 3.44
CA LEU A 10 -3.71 29.51 2.87
C LEU A 10 -2.56 30.54 2.81
N THR A 11 -1.52 30.37 3.60
CA THR A 11 -0.33 31.24 3.61
C THR A 11 0.72 30.83 2.57
N VAL A 12 0.61 29.62 2.00
CA VAL A 12 1.55 29.09 1.00
C VAL A 12 1.19 29.63 -0.37
N ARG A 13 2.07 30.43 -0.95
CA ARG A 13 1.91 30.92 -2.33
C ARG A 13 2.17 29.77 -3.30
N GLU A 14 1.20 29.49 -4.18
CA GLU A 14 1.37 28.44 -5.20
C GLU A 14 2.55 28.80 -6.12
N PRO A 15 3.58 27.93 -6.22
CA PRO A 15 4.69 28.18 -7.12
C PRO A 15 4.21 28.15 -8.57
N ALA A 16 4.74 29.05 -9.41
CA ALA A 16 4.41 29.06 -10.84
C ALA A 16 4.77 27.70 -11.47
N ARG A 17 3.83 27.08 -12.16
CA ARG A 17 4.03 25.81 -12.87
C ARG A 17 4.99 26.03 -14.05
N ARG A 18 6.27 25.81 -13.84
CA ARG A 18 7.33 26.01 -14.84
C ARG A 18 7.27 25.03 -16.02
N GLU A 19 6.71 23.84 -15.82
CA GLU A 19 6.68 22.81 -16.87
C GLU A 19 5.74 23.10 -18.06
N PHE A 20 4.88 24.13 -17.98
CA PHE A 20 3.89 24.45 -19.02
C PHE A 20 4.25 25.66 -19.88
N VAL A 21 5.34 26.37 -19.59
CA VAL A 21 5.67 27.64 -20.25
C VAL A 21 6.61 27.44 -21.45
N GLU A 22 7.44 26.41 -21.46
CA GLU A 22 8.47 26.24 -22.49
C GLU A 22 7.97 25.68 -23.83
N THR A 23 6.82 25.00 -23.89
CA THR A 23 6.37 24.37 -25.15
C THR A 23 5.19 24.99 -25.83
N GLY A 24 4.60 26.08 -25.30
CA GLY A 24 3.47 26.78 -25.95
C GLY A 24 2.22 25.93 -26.24
N ARG A 25 2.26 24.64 -25.95
CA ARG A 25 1.14 23.70 -26.04
C ARG A 25 0.41 23.68 -24.71
N LYS A 26 -0.78 24.27 -24.66
CA LYS A 26 -1.78 23.94 -23.63
C LYS A 26 -1.98 22.43 -23.69
N THR A 27 -1.35 21.68 -22.78
CA THR A 27 -1.67 20.28 -22.61
C THR A 27 -3.08 20.24 -22.02
N GLU A 28 -4.08 20.11 -22.89
CA GLU A 28 -5.46 19.93 -22.45
C GLU A 28 -5.45 18.74 -21.48
N ALA A 29 -6.06 18.93 -20.31
CA ALA A 29 -6.21 17.86 -19.34
C ALA A 29 -6.89 16.68 -20.06
N SER A 30 -6.20 15.55 -20.13
CA SER A 30 -6.75 14.39 -20.81
C SER A 30 -8.08 14.01 -20.19
N SER A 31 -9.06 13.68 -21.02
CA SER A 31 -10.37 13.22 -20.55
C SER A 31 -10.19 12.02 -19.62
N LEU A 32 -10.98 11.94 -18.55
CA LEU A 32 -11.01 10.77 -17.65
C LEU A 32 -11.18 9.47 -18.45
N TRP A 33 -12.02 9.50 -19.47
CA TRP A 33 -12.24 8.35 -20.36
C TRP A 33 -10.97 7.92 -21.10
N ALA A 34 -10.18 8.87 -21.57
CA ALA A 34 -8.89 8.60 -22.22
C ALA A 34 -7.90 7.95 -21.24
N THR A 35 -7.91 8.37 -19.97
CA THR A 35 -7.07 7.76 -18.92
C THR A 35 -7.52 6.34 -18.61
N PHE A 36 -8.84 6.09 -18.49
CA PHE A 36 -9.36 4.72 -18.35
C PHE A 36 -8.94 3.84 -19.53
N ALA A 37 -9.15 4.30 -20.75
CA ALA A 37 -8.75 3.57 -21.95
C ALA A 37 -7.25 3.26 -21.97
N HIS A 38 -6.40 4.22 -21.55
CA HIS A 38 -4.95 4.03 -21.45
C HIS A 38 -4.57 2.96 -20.41
N VAL A 39 -5.15 3.01 -19.23
CA VAL A 39 -4.93 2.03 -18.14
C VAL A 39 -5.38 0.64 -18.58
N PHE A 40 -6.56 0.52 -19.19
CA PHE A 40 -7.07 -0.76 -19.69
C PHE A 40 -6.27 -1.30 -20.88
N LYS A 41 -5.79 -0.45 -21.79
CA LYS A 41 -4.91 -0.87 -22.89
C LYS A 41 -3.62 -1.50 -22.37
N ARG A 42 -3.10 -1.02 -21.23
CA ARG A 42 -1.91 -1.53 -20.56
C ARG A 42 -2.24 -2.24 -19.24
N TRP A 43 -3.37 -2.97 -19.21
CA TRP A 43 -3.91 -3.58 -18.00
C TRP A 43 -2.90 -4.44 -17.24
N ARG A 44 -2.01 -5.16 -17.94
CA ARG A 44 -1.00 -6.00 -17.30
C ARG A 44 0.01 -5.23 -16.46
N ALA A 45 0.32 -3.99 -16.80
CA ALA A 45 1.20 -3.15 -16.00
C ALA A 45 0.42 -2.42 -14.89
N PHE A 46 -0.71 -1.78 -15.21
CA PHE A 46 -1.48 -0.98 -14.26
C PHE A 46 -2.34 -1.82 -13.33
N ILE A 47 -3.18 -2.71 -13.87
CA ILE A 47 -4.18 -3.44 -13.06
C ILE A 47 -3.49 -4.46 -12.16
N LEU A 48 -2.47 -5.18 -12.66
CA LEU A 48 -1.71 -6.09 -11.80
C LEU A 48 -1.01 -5.36 -10.66
N LEU A 49 -0.43 -4.17 -10.94
CA LEU A 49 0.17 -3.32 -9.91
C LEU A 49 -0.88 -2.84 -8.90
N PHE A 50 -2.04 -2.35 -9.37
CA PHE A 50 -3.12 -1.86 -8.51
C PHE A 50 -3.66 -2.96 -7.61
N LEU A 51 -3.97 -4.13 -8.19
CA LEU A 51 -4.50 -5.28 -7.43
C LEU A 51 -3.47 -5.81 -6.42
N ALA A 52 -2.22 -5.93 -6.82
CA ALA A 52 -1.17 -6.38 -5.89
C ALA A 52 -1.05 -5.42 -4.70
N LEU A 53 -0.94 -4.12 -4.95
CA LEU A 53 -0.78 -3.11 -3.89
C LEU A 53 -2.06 -2.88 -3.09
N SER A 54 -3.24 -3.20 -3.63
CA SER A 54 -4.48 -3.23 -2.84
C SER A 54 -4.43 -4.26 -1.71
N GLY A 55 -3.62 -5.31 -1.85
CA GLY A 55 -3.36 -6.26 -0.76
C GLY A 55 -2.79 -5.59 0.50
N LEU A 56 -1.98 -4.54 0.36
CA LEU A 56 -1.48 -3.76 1.49
C LEU A 56 -2.61 -3.05 2.25
N ALA A 57 -3.57 -2.50 1.51
CA ALA A 57 -4.74 -1.86 2.10
C ALA A 57 -5.69 -2.89 2.74
N VAL A 58 -5.86 -4.08 2.12
CA VAL A 58 -6.61 -5.20 2.71
C VAL A 58 -6.01 -5.58 4.07
N MET A 59 -4.70 -5.67 4.17
CA MET A 59 -4.02 -5.96 5.44
C MET A 59 -4.18 -4.81 6.44
N ALA A 60 -3.99 -3.57 6.02
CA ALA A 60 -4.11 -2.42 6.91
C ALA A 60 -5.52 -2.28 7.50
N TYR A 61 -6.55 -2.37 6.66
CA TYR A 61 -7.95 -2.26 7.12
C TYR A 61 -8.44 -3.56 7.77
N GLY A 62 -8.14 -4.73 7.21
CA GLY A 62 -8.56 -6.02 7.74
C GLY A 62 -7.93 -6.31 9.10
N VAL A 63 -6.61 -6.42 9.15
CA VAL A 63 -5.91 -6.68 10.42
C VAL A 63 -6.07 -5.52 11.38
N GLY A 64 -6.07 -4.27 10.88
CA GLY A 64 -6.28 -3.08 11.70
C GLY A 64 -7.59 -3.10 12.48
N SER A 65 -8.70 -3.47 11.83
CA SER A 65 -10.04 -3.53 12.43
C SER A 65 -10.19 -4.68 13.42
N TRP A 66 -9.60 -5.84 13.12
CA TRP A 66 -9.76 -7.03 13.95
C TRP A 66 -8.68 -7.20 15.04
N THR A 67 -7.59 -6.42 15.00
CA THR A 67 -6.53 -6.49 16.03
C THR A 67 -7.03 -6.22 17.46
N PRO A 68 -7.90 -5.23 17.72
CA PRO A 68 -8.43 -5.03 19.07
C PRO A 68 -9.15 -6.26 19.60
N GLU A 69 -10.03 -6.83 18.79
CA GLU A 69 -10.80 -8.01 19.16
C GLU A 69 -9.92 -9.26 19.27
N PHE A 70 -8.95 -9.42 18.39
CA PHE A 70 -7.94 -10.47 18.48
C PHE A 70 -7.18 -10.43 19.82
N LEU A 71 -6.71 -9.27 20.24
CA LEU A 71 -5.99 -9.12 21.52
C LEU A 71 -6.88 -9.48 22.71
N ARG A 72 -8.14 -9.02 22.69
CA ARG A 72 -9.09 -9.28 23.78
C ARG A 72 -9.44 -10.76 23.86
N ARG A 73 -9.81 -11.41 22.76
CA ARG A 73 -10.26 -12.81 22.75
C ARG A 73 -9.12 -13.80 22.94
N THR A 74 -7.98 -13.55 22.29
CA THR A 74 -6.88 -14.52 22.29
C THR A 74 -6.14 -14.56 23.63
N TYR A 75 -5.94 -13.39 24.26
CA TYR A 75 -5.14 -13.30 25.49
C TYR A 75 -5.98 -13.10 26.75
N GLN A 76 -7.31 -13.01 26.64
CA GLN A 76 -8.25 -12.85 27.78
C GLN A 76 -7.82 -11.72 28.73
N LEU A 77 -7.41 -10.58 28.17
CA LEU A 77 -6.85 -9.45 28.91
C LEU A 77 -7.92 -8.76 29.76
N SER A 78 -7.54 -8.32 30.95
CA SER A 78 -8.33 -7.36 31.73
C SER A 78 -8.46 -6.03 30.97
N ASP A 79 -9.49 -5.22 31.30
CA ASP A 79 -9.71 -3.94 30.60
C ASP A 79 -8.51 -2.99 30.70
N VAL A 80 -7.78 -3.02 31.81
CA VAL A 80 -6.56 -2.21 32.03
C VAL A 80 -5.43 -2.68 31.12
N GLU A 81 -5.17 -3.99 31.08
CA GLU A 81 -4.13 -4.58 30.22
C GLU A 81 -4.47 -4.40 28.73
N TYR A 82 -5.72 -4.55 28.37
CA TYR A 82 -6.21 -4.33 27.01
C TYR A 82 -5.95 -2.88 26.56
N GLY A 83 -6.31 -1.89 27.39
CA GLY A 83 -6.01 -0.48 27.12
C GLY A 83 -4.53 -0.21 26.97
N TYR A 84 -3.69 -0.79 27.83
CA TYR A 84 -2.23 -0.69 27.76
C TYR A 84 -1.68 -1.24 26.44
N TRP A 85 -2.06 -2.45 26.04
CA TRP A 85 -1.56 -3.07 24.81
C TRP A 85 -2.05 -2.37 23.53
N LEU A 86 -3.26 -1.81 23.53
CA LEU A 86 -3.71 -0.96 22.41
C LEU A 86 -2.86 0.30 22.27
N GLN A 87 -2.51 0.93 23.39
CA GLN A 87 -1.65 2.11 23.38
C GLN A 87 -0.23 1.78 22.90
N VAL A 88 0.38 0.71 23.42
CA VAL A 88 1.71 0.24 22.98
C VAL A 88 1.69 -0.09 21.50
N ARG A 89 0.66 -0.80 21.02
CA ARG A 89 0.46 -1.06 19.58
C ARG A 89 0.45 0.23 18.78
N GLY A 90 -0.26 1.27 19.25
CA GLY A 90 -0.31 2.57 18.59
C GLY A 90 1.07 3.20 18.42
N TYR A 91 1.85 3.24 19.50
CA TYR A 91 3.22 3.77 19.45
C TYR A 91 4.14 2.97 18.55
N VAL A 92 4.09 1.64 18.63
CA VAL A 92 4.87 0.75 17.76
C VAL A 92 4.51 0.98 16.30
N SER A 93 3.23 1.08 15.97
CA SER A 93 2.77 1.30 14.58
C SER A 93 3.20 2.67 14.04
N ILE A 94 3.15 3.73 14.85
CA ILE A 94 3.61 5.07 14.44
C ILE A 94 5.13 5.06 14.21
N ALA A 95 5.90 4.56 15.18
CA ALA A 95 7.36 4.56 15.10
C ALA A 95 7.86 3.71 13.91
N SER A 96 7.38 2.48 13.80
CA SER A 96 7.78 1.57 12.70
C SER A 96 7.23 2.03 11.35
N GLY A 97 6.05 2.67 11.31
CA GLY A 97 5.50 3.26 10.09
C GLY A 97 6.37 4.40 9.56
N LEU A 98 6.80 5.33 10.42
CA LEU A 98 7.71 6.42 10.04
C LEU A 98 9.04 5.88 9.51
N VAL A 99 9.64 4.93 10.22
CA VAL A 99 10.88 4.27 9.76
C VAL A 99 10.65 3.55 8.44
N GLY A 100 9.52 2.87 8.28
CA GLY A 100 9.16 2.14 7.07
C GLY A 100 9.06 3.04 5.83
N VAL A 101 8.44 4.21 5.95
CA VAL A 101 8.36 5.20 4.85
C VAL A 101 9.76 5.71 4.49
N MET A 102 10.59 6.05 5.49
CA MET A 102 11.95 6.55 5.25
C MET A 102 12.84 5.48 4.59
N VAL A 103 12.83 4.26 5.11
CA VAL A 103 13.58 3.12 4.56
C VAL A 103 13.06 2.78 3.16
N GLY A 104 11.74 2.79 2.97
CA GLY A 104 11.11 2.56 1.67
C GLY A 104 11.55 3.57 0.62
N GLY A 105 11.56 4.87 0.95
CA GLY A 105 12.06 5.92 0.07
C GLY A 105 13.55 5.73 -0.28
N TRP A 106 14.39 5.49 0.72
CA TRP A 106 15.81 5.21 0.50
C TRP A 106 16.04 3.98 -0.38
N LEU A 107 15.31 2.89 -0.13
CA LEU A 107 15.38 1.69 -0.97
C LEU A 107 14.94 1.98 -2.41
N CYS A 108 13.92 2.81 -2.63
CA CYS A 108 13.52 3.25 -3.96
C CYS A 108 14.67 3.93 -4.70
N ASP A 109 15.36 4.87 -4.04
CA ASP A 109 16.50 5.58 -4.63
C ASP A 109 17.67 4.64 -4.99
N VAL A 110 17.96 3.68 -4.10
CA VAL A 110 19.03 2.69 -4.33
C VAL A 110 18.66 1.74 -5.46
N PHE A 111 17.44 1.19 -5.46
CA PHE A 111 17.02 0.21 -6.45
C PHE A 111 16.80 0.83 -7.83
N GLN A 112 16.31 2.07 -7.92
CA GLN A 112 16.13 2.78 -9.19
C GLN A 112 17.44 3.09 -9.91
N LYS A 113 18.54 3.26 -9.17
CA LYS A 113 19.88 3.43 -9.79
C LYS A 113 20.36 2.17 -10.49
N ARG A 114 19.88 1.00 -10.07
CA ARG A 114 20.38 -0.31 -10.55
C ARG A 114 19.37 -1.05 -11.44
N TYR A 115 18.06 -0.82 -11.25
CA TYR A 115 16.99 -1.57 -11.92
C TYR A 115 15.92 -0.64 -12.47
N GLU A 116 15.47 -0.86 -13.71
CA GLU A 116 14.36 -0.12 -14.32
C GLU A 116 13.02 -0.34 -13.59
N ASP A 117 12.89 -1.45 -12.89
CA ASP A 117 11.73 -1.87 -12.09
C ASP A 117 11.95 -1.73 -10.57
N GLY A 118 12.87 -0.85 -10.16
CA GLY A 118 13.27 -0.66 -8.77
C GLY A 118 12.10 -0.46 -7.81
N TYR A 119 11.11 0.35 -8.17
CA TYR A 119 9.90 0.58 -7.36
C TYR A 119 9.11 -0.71 -7.09
N VAL A 120 8.90 -1.52 -8.12
CA VAL A 120 8.14 -2.78 -7.99
C VAL A 120 8.90 -3.80 -7.16
N ARG A 121 10.23 -3.82 -7.24
CA ARG A 121 11.07 -4.68 -6.39
C ARG A 121 11.01 -4.30 -4.92
N VAL A 122 10.98 -3.01 -4.60
CA VAL A 122 10.78 -2.53 -3.21
C VAL A 122 9.40 -2.99 -2.71
N CYS A 123 8.36 -2.82 -3.52
CA CYS A 123 7.03 -3.32 -3.18
C CYS A 123 7.02 -4.85 -2.99
N LEU A 124 7.72 -5.61 -3.81
CA LEU A 124 7.83 -7.07 -3.68
C LEU A 124 8.51 -7.48 -2.37
N GLY A 125 9.64 -6.86 -2.03
CA GLY A 125 10.32 -7.07 -0.76
C GLY A 125 9.43 -6.77 0.46
N SER A 126 8.57 -5.76 0.34
CA SER A 126 7.63 -5.38 1.38
C SER A 126 6.61 -6.47 1.70
N PHE A 127 6.15 -7.24 0.72
CA PHE A 127 5.25 -8.38 0.96
C PHE A 127 5.90 -9.49 1.79
N VAL A 128 7.22 -9.67 1.71
CA VAL A 128 7.95 -10.63 2.57
C VAL A 128 7.90 -10.17 4.03
N PHE A 129 8.19 -8.89 4.30
CA PHE A 129 8.09 -8.34 5.66
C PHE A 129 6.66 -8.36 6.18
N LEU A 130 5.68 -8.09 5.32
CA LEU A 130 4.27 -8.16 5.64
C LEU A 130 3.86 -9.58 6.03
N ALA A 131 4.26 -10.59 5.24
CA ALA A 131 3.97 -11.99 5.51
C ALA A 131 4.57 -12.44 6.85
N ILE A 132 5.87 -12.19 7.06
CA ILE A 132 6.55 -12.56 8.31
C ILE A 132 5.88 -11.86 9.49
N GLY A 133 5.67 -10.54 9.41
CA GLY A 133 5.13 -9.76 10.51
C GLY A 133 3.72 -10.15 10.89
N TYR A 134 2.77 -10.16 9.94
CA TYR A 134 1.37 -10.45 10.25
C TYR A 134 1.10 -11.92 10.53
N CYS A 135 1.75 -12.87 9.84
CA CYS A 135 1.59 -14.28 10.18
C CYS A 135 2.18 -14.59 11.56
N ALA A 136 3.35 -14.02 11.88
CA ALA A 136 3.94 -14.19 13.21
C ALA A 136 3.09 -13.49 14.29
N PHE A 137 2.58 -12.28 14.03
CA PHE A 137 1.73 -11.53 14.97
C PHE A 137 0.60 -12.38 15.54
N VAL A 138 -0.15 -13.07 14.69
CA VAL A 138 -1.31 -13.86 15.12
C VAL A 138 -0.91 -15.19 15.78
N LEU A 139 0.32 -15.67 15.60
CA LEU A 139 0.80 -16.95 16.15
C LEU A 139 1.51 -16.79 17.51
N MET A 140 1.84 -15.56 17.92
CA MET A 140 2.58 -15.36 19.17
C MET A 140 1.78 -15.76 20.41
N PRO A 141 2.46 -16.34 21.43
CA PRO A 141 1.81 -16.81 22.65
C PRO A 141 1.50 -15.69 23.64
N THR A 142 2.16 -14.54 23.54
CA THR A 142 1.98 -13.41 24.47
C THR A 142 1.66 -12.12 23.73
N PRO A 143 0.89 -11.18 24.33
CA PRO A 143 0.56 -9.90 23.69
C PRO A 143 1.81 -9.06 23.41
N ALA A 144 2.85 -9.14 24.25
CA ALA A 144 4.12 -8.44 24.04
C ALA A 144 4.82 -8.89 22.76
N MET A 145 4.94 -10.20 22.56
CA MET A 145 5.55 -10.79 21.36
C MET A 145 4.70 -10.48 20.12
N ALA A 146 3.36 -10.54 20.24
CA ALA A 146 2.47 -10.20 19.15
C ALA A 146 2.68 -8.74 18.71
N VAL A 147 2.64 -7.79 19.64
CA VAL A 147 2.87 -6.38 19.33
C VAL A 147 4.27 -6.14 18.75
N ALA A 148 5.30 -6.86 19.22
CA ALA A 148 6.65 -6.78 18.64
C ALA A 148 6.68 -7.24 17.17
N MET A 149 5.88 -8.25 16.78
CA MET A 149 5.80 -8.72 15.39
C MET A 149 5.06 -7.73 14.47
N LEU A 150 4.36 -6.74 15.01
CA LEU A 150 3.82 -5.63 14.21
C LEU A 150 4.94 -4.71 13.66
N VAL A 151 6.15 -4.71 14.24
CA VAL A 151 7.27 -3.92 13.72
C VAL A 151 7.59 -4.31 12.26
N PRO A 152 7.98 -5.55 11.94
CA PRO A 152 8.21 -5.93 10.54
C PRO A 152 6.95 -5.80 9.68
N ALA A 153 5.76 -6.08 10.21
CA ALA A 153 4.50 -5.93 9.49
C ALA A 153 4.25 -4.49 9.02
N THR A 154 4.39 -3.53 9.95
CA THR A 154 4.15 -2.10 9.64
C THR A 154 5.27 -1.50 8.80
N LEU A 155 6.53 -1.91 8.98
CA LEU A 155 7.63 -1.58 8.06
C LEU A 155 7.30 -2.02 6.63
N GLY A 156 6.86 -3.28 6.46
CA GLY A 156 6.47 -3.83 5.17
C GLY A 156 5.26 -3.12 4.57
N ALA A 157 4.28 -2.71 5.38
CA ALA A 157 3.11 -1.98 4.91
C ALA A 157 3.42 -0.52 4.52
N ALA A 158 4.34 0.13 5.23
CA ALA A 158 4.65 1.54 5.04
C ALA A 158 5.65 1.81 3.90
N ALA A 159 6.64 0.95 3.70
CA ALA A 159 7.66 1.12 2.67
C ALA A 159 7.10 1.29 1.23
N PRO A 160 6.05 0.57 0.79
CA PRO A 160 5.51 0.71 -0.55
C PRO A 160 4.61 1.93 -0.75
N THR A 161 4.27 2.70 0.27
CA THR A 161 3.35 3.85 0.11
C THR A 161 3.88 4.88 -0.89
N ALA A 162 5.17 5.21 -0.81
CA ALA A 162 5.84 6.08 -1.78
C ALA A 162 6.20 5.32 -3.06
N ALA A 163 6.71 4.09 -2.95
CA ALA A 163 7.13 3.26 -4.08
C ALA A 163 5.99 2.96 -5.05
N GLY A 164 4.79 2.66 -4.54
CA GLY A 164 3.61 2.36 -5.36
C GLY A 164 3.15 3.55 -6.19
N ALA A 165 3.03 4.73 -5.58
CA ALA A 165 2.70 5.96 -6.31
C ALA A 165 3.77 6.33 -7.34
N ALA A 166 5.06 6.21 -6.98
CA ALA A 166 6.17 6.45 -7.89
C ALA A 166 6.19 5.46 -9.06
N ALA A 167 5.86 4.18 -8.83
CA ALA A 167 5.71 3.19 -9.88
C ALA A 167 4.62 3.58 -10.88
N VAL A 168 3.45 4.06 -10.40
CA VAL A 168 2.36 4.53 -11.27
C VAL A 168 2.82 5.71 -12.12
N VAL A 169 3.50 6.70 -11.49
CA VAL A 169 4.02 7.89 -12.20
C VAL A 169 5.03 7.49 -13.28
N ALA A 170 5.88 6.49 -13.02
CA ALA A 170 6.91 6.05 -13.96
C ALA A 170 6.35 5.48 -15.28
N ILE A 171 5.14 4.91 -15.26
CA ILE A 171 4.51 4.29 -16.44
C ILE A 171 3.35 5.13 -17.02
N ALA A 172 2.96 6.22 -16.33
CA ALA A 172 1.87 7.09 -16.76
C ALA A 172 2.38 8.25 -17.65
N PRO A 173 1.68 8.58 -18.75
CA PRO A 173 1.97 9.77 -19.54
C PRO A 173 1.89 11.03 -18.69
N PRO A 174 2.74 12.07 -18.95
CA PRO A 174 2.76 13.29 -18.14
C PRO A 174 1.38 13.97 -17.97
N SER A 175 0.57 13.98 -19.03
CA SER A 175 -0.79 14.58 -19.03
C SER A 175 -1.83 13.79 -18.20
N MET A 176 -1.56 12.51 -17.85
CA MET A 176 -2.49 11.61 -17.17
C MET A 176 -2.02 11.19 -15.77
N ARG A 177 -0.84 11.61 -15.32
CA ARG A 177 -0.22 11.16 -14.06
C ARG A 177 -1.13 11.33 -12.85
N SER A 178 -1.70 12.52 -12.68
CA SER A 178 -2.60 12.81 -11.55
C SER A 178 -3.84 11.91 -11.54
N GLN A 179 -4.43 11.68 -12.70
CA GLN A 179 -5.60 10.82 -12.85
C GLN A 179 -5.26 9.34 -12.60
N CYS A 180 -4.12 8.86 -13.10
CA CYS A 180 -3.64 7.49 -12.82
C CYS A 180 -3.38 7.26 -11.32
N ILE A 181 -2.80 8.26 -10.63
CA ILE A 181 -2.60 8.20 -9.17
C ILE A 181 -3.95 8.19 -8.44
N ALA A 182 -4.90 9.02 -8.85
CA ALA A 182 -6.24 9.04 -8.25
C ALA A 182 -6.94 7.69 -8.42
N MET A 183 -6.88 7.10 -9.62
CA MET A 183 -7.41 5.74 -9.87
C MET A 183 -6.71 4.69 -9.01
N TYR A 184 -5.39 4.75 -8.90
CA TYR A 184 -4.62 3.85 -8.05
C TYR A 184 -5.09 3.89 -6.60
N TYR A 185 -5.14 5.08 -5.99
CA TYR A 185 -5.59 5.21 -4.61
C TYR A 185 -7.06 4.86 -4.42
N PHE A 186 -7.92 5.16 -5.41
CA PHE A 186 -9.32 4.76 -5.36
C PHE A 186 -9.46 3.24 -5.32
N VAL A 187 -8.81 2.52 -6.24
CA VAL A 187 -8.86 1.05 -6.30
C VAL A 187 -8.28 0.43 -5.04
N LEU A 188 -7.12 0.92 -4.59
CA LEU A 188 -6.44 0.44 -3.39
C LEU A 188 -7.33 0.58 -2.15
N ASN A 189 -7.93 1.75 -1.92
CA ASN A 189 -8.76 1.98 -0.75
C ASN A 189 -10.12 1.28 -0.86
N ALA A 190 -10.74 1.24 -2.04
CA ALA A 190 -12.01 0.53 -2.25
C ALA A 190 -11.84 -0.96 -1.95
N ILE A 191 -10.86 -1.62 -2.56
CA ILE A 191 -10.59 -3.05 -2.30
C ILE A 191 -10.21 -3.25 -0.82
N GLY A 192 -9.32 -2.42 -0.29
CA GLY A 192 -8.86 -2.54 1.09
C GLY A 192 -9.99 -2.45 2.10
N PHE A 193 -10.85 -1.44 1.97
CA PHE A 193 -11.95 -1.18 2.90
C PHE A 193 -13.06 -2.23 2.82
N PHE A 194 -13.43 -2.63 1.60
CA PHE A 194 -14.50 -3.63 1.43
C PHE A 194 -14.01 -5.06 1.68
N VAL A 195 -12.86 -5.44 1.13
CA VAL A 195 -12.37 -6.82 1.22
C VAL A 195 -11.69 -7.10 2.56
N GLY A 196 -10.95 -6.14 3.12
CA GLY A 196 -10.14 -6.35 4.31
C GLY A 196 -10.93 -6.87 5.51
N PRO A 197 -11.80 -6.06 6.14
CA PRO A 197 -12.57 -6.50 7.30
C PRO A 197 -13.51 -7.66 6.98
N THR A 198 -14.15 -7.63 5.79
CA THR A 198 -15.15 -8.62 5.38
C THR A 198 -14.52 -10.01 5.18
N SER A 199 -13.31 -10.10 4.62
CA SER A 199 -12.65 -11.40 4.41
C SER A 199 -12.37 -12.12 5.72
N VAL A 200 -11.95 -11.41 6.76
CA VAL A 200 -11.72 -11.98 8.09
C VAL A 200 -13.03 -12.43 8.72
N ALA A 201 -14.09 -11.60 8.64
CA ALA A 201 -15.42 -11.95 9.15
C ALA A 201 -15.98 -13.20 8.47
N LEU A 202 -15.98 -13.22 7.12
CA LEU A 202 -16.50 -14.35 6.34
C LEU A 202 -15.77 -15.67 6.66
N LEU A 203 -14.45 -15.62 6.84
CA LEU A 203 -13.70 -16.82 7.24
C LEU A 203 -14.08 -17.27 8.64
N THR A 204 -14.21 -16.34 9.59
CA THR A 204 -14.55 -16.68 10.98
C THR A 204 -15.96 -17.26 11.06
N ASP A 205 -16.95 -16.63 10.42
CA ASP A 205 -18.36 -16.95 10.58
C ASP A 205 -18.80 -18.16 9.73
N TYR A 206 -18.30 -18.25 8.47
CA TYR A 206 -18.81 -19.27 7.53
C TYR A 206 -17.84 -20.42 7.27
N VAL A 207 -16.52 -20.21 7.41
CA VAL A 207 -15.54 -21.30 7.17
C VAL A 207 -15.20 -22.02 8.45
N PHE A 208 -14.91 -21.27 9.51
CA PHE A 208 -14.58 -21.86 10.81
C PHE A 208 -15.82 -22.05 11.69
N GLY A 209 -16.84 -21.20 11.58
CA GLY A 209 -18.07 -21.27 12.38
C GLY A 209 -17.88 -21.08 13.88
N ASP A 210 -16.73 -20.53 14.28
CA ASP A 210 -16.36 -20.35 15.70
C ASP A 210 -15.57 -19.05 15.87
N GLU A 211 -16.07 -18.18 16.73
CA GLU A 211 -15.46 -16.89 17.04
C GLU A 211 -14.05 -17.02 17.66
N SER A 212 -13.75 -18.13 18.31
CA SER A 212 -12.42 -18.42 18.88
C SER A 212 -11.36 -18.61 17.78
N MET A 213 -11.79 -18.91 16.56
CA MET A 213 -10.94 -19.12 15.39
C MET A 213 -10.55 -17.82 14.66
N LEU A 214 -10.92 -16.65 15.17
CA LEU A 214 -10.55 -15.34 14.62
C LEU A 214 -9.03 -15.26 14.30
N ARG A 215 -8.21 -15.82 15.18
CA ARG A 215 -6.75 -15.94 15.02
C ARG A 215 -6.36 -16.59 13.70
N TYR A 216 -7.00 -17.69 13.35
CA TYR A 216 -6.70 -18.46 12.13
C TYR A 216 -7.28 -17.80 10.89
N SER A 217 -8.43 -17.13 11.00
CA SER A 217 -9.00 -16.32 9.92
C SER A 217 -8.04 -15.19 9.52
N MET A 218 -7.50 -14.47 10.51
CA MET A 218 -6.51 -13.42 10.27
C MET A 218 -5.21 -13.99 9.66
N LEU A 219 -4.76 -15.18 10.10
CA LEU A 219 -3.59 -15.87 9.54
C LEU A 219 -3.79 -16.20 8.05
N VAL A 220 -4.94 -16.79 7.72
CA VAL A 220 -5.27 -17.16 6.32
C VAL A 220 -5.30 -15.93 5.45
N VAL A 221 -5.98 -14.85 5.86
CA VAL A 221 -6.01 -13.59 5.11
C VAL A 221 -4.61 -13.03 4.92
N ALA A 222 -3.79 -13.01 5.99
CA ALA A 222 -2.41 -12.51 5.93
C ALA A 222 -1.55 -13.32 4.94
N ALA A 223 -1.64 -14.64 4.98
CA ALA A 223 -0.90 -15.53 4.10
C ALA A 223 -1.36 -15.38 2.63
N VAL A 224 -2.66 -15.46 2.38
CA VAL A 224 -3.23 -15.36 1.02
C VAL A 224 -2.92 -14.01 0.38
N VAL A 225 -3.11 -12.91 1.11
CA VAL A 225 -2.85 -11.57 0.59
C VAL A 225 -1.36 -11.35 0.33
N SER A 226 -0.49 -11.80 1.24
CA SER A 226 0.96 -11.61 1.08
C SER A 226 1.51 -12.44 -0.08
N ILE A 227 1.13 -13.70 -0.18
CA ILE A 227 1.55 -14.59 -1.27
C ILE A 227 0.94 -14.12 -2.60
N GLY A 228 -0.37 -13.84 -2.62
CA GLY A 228 -1.07 -13.37 -3.81
C GLY A 228 -0.52 -12.05 -4.33
N GLY A 229 -0.25 -11.08 -3.44
CA GLY A 229 0.36 -9.80 -3.79
C GLY A 229 1.77 -9.97 -4.37
N ALA A 230 2.60 -10.82 -3.75
CA ALA A 230 3.94 -11.13 -4.26
C ALA A 230 3.89 -11.81 -5.63
N LEU A 231 2.97 -12.76 -5.85
CA LEU A 231 2.79 -13.42 -7.15
C LEU A 231 2.31 -12.44 -8.23
N LEU A 232 1.35 -11.58 -7.90
CA LEU A 232 0.87 -10.54 -8.83
C LEU A 232 1.98 -9.56 -9.21
N LEU A 233 2.83 -9.13 -8.25
CA LEU A 233 3.96 -8.25 -8.55
C LEU A 233 5.03 -8.96 -9.38
N THR A 234 5.34 -10.22 -9.12
CA THR A 234 6.29 -10.98 -9.95
C THR A 234 5.79 -11.11 -11.38
N TRP A 235 4.50 -11.33 -11.57
CA TRP A 235 3.88 -11.34 -12.89
C TRP A 235 3.86 -9.94 -13.54
N CYS A 236 3.67 -8.89 -12.75
CA CYS A 236 3.70 -7.50 -13.21
C CYS A 236 5.08 -7.07 -13.72
N LEU A 237 6.19 -7.56 -13.13
CA LEU A 237 7.56 -7.12 -13.40
C LEU A 237 7.92 -7.00 -14.90
N PRO A 238 7.74 -8.02 -15.75
CA PRO A 238 8.12 -7.93 -17.17
C PRO A 238 7.29 -6.87 -17.92
N HIS A 239 6.00 -6.77 -17.62
CA HIS A 239 5.09 -5.81 -18.23
C HIS A 239 5.37 -4.38 -17.77
N PHE A 240 5.74 -4.22 -16.49
CA PHE A 240 6.14 -2.93 -15.93
C PHE A 240 7.43 -2.41 -16.61
N ARG A 241 8.46 -3.26 -16.78
CA ARG A 241 9.69 -2.88 -17.50
C ARG A 241 9.40 -2.43 -18.93
N ALA A 242 8.55 -3.17 -19.65
CA ALA A 242 8.15 -2.78 -21.00
C ALA A 242 7.46 -1.41 -21.00
N ALA A 243 6.55 -1.14 -20.06
CA ALA A 243 5.86 0.15 -19.92
C ALA A 243 6.82 1.29 -19.55
N VAL A 244 7.81 1.06 -18.68
CA VAL A 244 8.85 2.06 -18.35
C VAL A 244 9.69 2.42 -19.57
N ARG A 245 10.13 1.43 -20.36
CA ARG A 245 10.90 1.69 -21.59
C ARG A 245 10.11 2.52 -22.60
N GLU A 246 8.84 2.20 -22.76
CA GLU A 246 7.95 2.96 -23.63
C GLU A 246 7.72 4.40 -23.13
N SER A 247 7.60 4.60 -21.82
CA SER A 247 7.42 5.94 -21.24
C SER A 247 8.64 6.85 -21.46
N ARG A 248 9.84 6.30 -21.49
CA ARG A 248 11.08 7.06 -21.82
C ARG A 248 11.09 7.58 -23.25
N ILE A 249 10.48 6.86 -24.18
CA ILE A 249 10.38 7.29 -25.59
C ILE A 249 9.47 8.53 -25.68
N TRP A 250 8.37 8.60 -24.92
CA TRP A 250 7.49 9.76 -24.91
C TRP A 250 8.16 11.03 -24.37
N THR A 251 8.97 10.88 -23.32
CA THR A 251 9.74 12.01 -22.77
C THR A 251 10.83 12.49 -23.71
N ALA A 252 11.44 11.60 -24.47
CA ALA A 252 12.47 11.95 -25.46
C ALA A 252 11.89 12.57 -26.75
N GLN A 253 10.65 12.26 -27.12
CA GLN A 253 9.95 12.83 -28.28
C GLN A 253 9.24 14.17 -27.99
N GLY A 254 9.09 14.52 -26.72
CA GLY A 254 8.48 15.77 -26.26
C GLY A 254 9.48 16.83 -25.81
N ALA A 255 10.78 16.50 -25.82
CA ALA A 255 11.90 17.41 -25.60
C ALA A 255 12.52 17.82 -26.93
#